data_0afb9c1b8cf9186211010ba35a4be948
#
_entry.id   0afb9c1b8cf9186211010ba35a4be948
#
_cell.length_a   1.000
_cell.length_b   1.000
_cell.length_c   1.000
_cell.angle_alpha   90.00
_cell.angle_beta   90.00
_cell.angle_gamma   90.00
#
_symmetry.space_group_name_H-M   'P 1'
#
loop_
_entity.id
_entity.type
_entity.pdbx_description
1 polymer ?
#
loop_
_entity_poly.entity_id
_entity_poly.type
_entity_poly.pdbx_seq_one_letter_code
_entity_poly.pdbx_strand_id
1 'polypeptide(L)'
;VVIPICLLAGGLLYYIPSENEQIEMSTAYGEQKRLVLPDSSEVWLNAGSTITYPKTFTKENRVVTLDGEAYFSVRKDDAKPFIVETSQLSVKVLGTKFNVKAYANDANITTTLTSGKVEVSTQSRPPQTLKPNEQLTYDKSTSDIEISTVDTVDTNSWVKGKIIFTNATAEEIFRTLERRYDTVIDHSTDFSASRRYTVKFLKDENLDEMLNILGDIIGFSYRQSGNKIIITK
;
A
#
# COMPACT_ATOMS: atom_id res chain seq x y z
N VAL A 1 -75.98 -9.74 -9.48
CA VAL A 1 -74.69 -10.33 -9.80
C VAL A 1 -73.60 -9.24 -9.50
N VAL A 2 -72.86 -9.39 -8.38
CA VAL A 2 -71.79 -8.48 -7.98
C VAL A 2 -70.48 -9.17 -8.39
N ILE A 3 -69.72 -8.56 -9.30
CA ILE A 3 -68.42 -9.02 -9.71
C ILE A 3 -67.36 -8.35 -8.77
N PRO A 4 -66.60 -9.11 -8.02
CA PRO A 4 -65.50 -8.52 -7.25
C PRO A 4 -64.33 -8.20 -8.18
N ILE A 5 -63.94 -6.92 -8.23
CA ILE A 5 -62.69 -6.45 -8.89
C ILE A 5 -61.52 -6.86 -7.98
N CYS A 6 -60.80 -7.90 -8.36
CA CYS A 6 -59.50 -8.25 -7.78
C CYS A 6 -58.49 -7.19 -8.22
N LEU A 7 -58.17 -6.27 -7.34
CA LEU A 7 -56.98 -5.41 -7.45
C LEU A 7 -55.70 -6.27 -7.38
N LEU A 8 -55.15 -6.59 -8.54
CA LEU A 8 -53.77 -7.08 -8.68
C LEU A 8 -52.83 -5.95 -8.32
N ALA A 9 -52.54 -5.79 -7.03
CA ALA A 9 -51.41 -5.04 -6.57
C ALA A 9 -50.13 -5.80 -6.94
N GLY A 10 -49.72 -5.70 -8.19
CA GLY A 10 -48.40 -6.13 -8.64
C GLY A 10 -47.36 -5.28 -7.93
N GLY A 11 -46.78 -5.80 -6.86
CA GLY A 11 -45.65 -5.19 -6.21
C GLY A 11 -44.51 -5.17 -7.20
N LEU A 12 -44.30 -4.01 -7.84
CA LEU A 12 -43.08 -3.67 -8.53
C LEU A 12 -42.02 -3.61 -7.44
N LEU A 13 -41.32 -4.72 -7.23
CA LEU A 13 -40.08 -4.72 -6.45
C LEU A 13 -39.10 -3.80 -7.19
N TYR A 14 -39.12 -2.52 -6.82
CA TYR A 14 -38.08 -1.62 -7.18
C TYR A 14 -36.77 -2.20 -6.63
N TYR A 15 -36.01 -2.86 -7.49
CA TYR A 15 -34.62 -3.17 -7.22
C TYR A 15 -33.89 -1.85 -7.10
N ILE A 16 -33.79 -1.32 -5.88
CA ILE A 16 -32.92 -0.21 -5.56
C ILE A 16 -31.50 -0.82 -5.59
N PRO A 17 -30.67 -0.50 -6.60
CA PRO A 17 -29.30 -0.95 -6.57
C PRO A 17 -28.70 -0.45 -5.26
N SER A 18 -28.11 -1.34 -4.48
CA SER A 18 -27.37 -0.94 -3.28
C SER A 18 -26.27 0.04 -3.75
N GLU A 19 -26.40 1.31 -3.41
CA GLU A 19 -25.40 2.34 -3.72
C GLU A 19 -24.03 2.03 -3.09
N ASN A 20 -23.91 0.91 -2.37
CA ASN A 20 -22.76 0.49 -1.57
C ASN A 20 -22.09 -0.79 -2.05
N GLU A 21 -22.23 -1.18 -3.34
CA GLU A 21 -21.48 -2.32 -3.85
C GLU A 21 -19.98 -2.01 -3.81
N GLN A 22 -19.25 -2.72 -2.94
CA GLN A 22 -17.82 -2.59 -2.79
C GLN A 22 -17.11 -3.60 -3.72
N ILE A 23 -16.04 -3.13 -4.34
CA ILE A 23 -15.12 -3.96 -5.12
C ILE A 23 -13.86 -4.13 -4.28
N GLU A 24 -13.46 -5.37 -4.07
CA GLU A 24 -12.20 -5.72 -3.44
C GLU A 24 -11.25 -6.30 -4.48
N MET A 25 -10.04 -5.80 -4.51
CA MET A 25 -8.96 -6.27 -5.39
C MET A 25 -7.73 -6.57 -4.54
N SER A 26 -7.27 -7.82 -4.64
CA SER A 26 -6.08 -8.29 -3.91
C SER A 26 -5.00 -8.76 -4.87
N THR A 27 -3.76 -8.71 -4.40
CA THR A 27 -2.58 -9.32 -5.02
C THR A 27 -2.03 -10.39 -4.09
N ALA A 28 -1.64 -11.53 -4.64
CA ALA A 28 -0.86 -12.53 -3.93
C ALA A 28 0.58 -12.03 -3.69
N TYR A 29 1.34 -12.74 -2.86
CA TYR A 29 2.78 -12.57 -2.81
C TYR A 29 3.37 -12.90 -4.19
N GLY A 30 4.39 -12.18 -4.61
CA GLY A 30 4.98 -12.25 -5.95
C GLY A 30 4.18 -11.52 -7.04
N GLU A 31 2.94 -11.11 -6.77
CA GLU A 31 2.05 -10.47 -7.75
C GLU A 31 2.02 -8.95 -7.59
N GLN A 32 2.00 -8.23 -8.72
CA GLN A 32 1.68 -6.80 -8.76
C GLN A 32 0.57 -6.58 -9.78
N LYS A 33 -0.33 -5.65 -9.51
CA LYS A 33 -1.48 -5.40 -10.37
C LYS A 33 -1.70 -3.90 -10.60
N ARG A 34 -2.01 -3.54 -11.83
CA ARG A 34 -2.48 -2.18 -12.16
C ARG A 34 -3.99 -2.23 -12.35
N LEU A 35 -4.68 -1.25 -11.78
CA LEU A 35 -6.13 -1.08 -11.94
C LEU A 35 -6.48 0.38 -12.22
N VAL A 36 -7.64 0.60 -12.82
CA VAL A 36 -8.22 1.92 -13.05
C VAL A 36 -9.50 2.01 -12.24
N LEU A 37 -9.58 3.02 -11.40
CA LEU A 37 -10.73 3.29 -10.54
C LEU A 37 -11.89 3.95 -11.31
N PRO A 38 -13.11 3.99 -10.74
CA PRO A 38 -14.29 4.58 -11.41
C PRO A 38 -14.15 6.04 -11.83
N ASP A 39 -13.27 6.81 -11.17
CA ASP A 39 -12.96 8.21 -11.51
C ASP A 39 -11.83 8.37 -12.56
N SER A 40 -11.35 7.26 -13.11
CA SER A 40 -10.18 7.19 -14.01
C SER A 40 -8.84 7.47 -13.32
N SER A 41 -8.77 7.43 -11.99
CA SER A 41 -7.50 7.36 -11.27
C SER A 41 -6.85 6.00 -11.48
N GLU A 42 -5.51 5.97 -11.56
CA GLU A 42 -4.74 4.74 -11.73
C GLU A 42 -4.08 4.34 -10.42
N VAL A 43 -4.10 3.05 -10.14
CA VAL A 43 -3.46 2.46 -8.95
C VAL A 43 -2.58 1.29 -9.37
N TRP A 44 -1.35 1.28 -8.88
CA TRP A 44 -0.48 0.10 -8.91
C TRP A 44 -0.50 -0.50 -7.52
N LEU A 45 -0.92 -1.74 -7.41
CA LEU A 45 -1.02 -2.49 -6.17
C LEU A 45 0.20 -3.42 -6.07
N ASN A 46 0.96 -3.32 -4.99
CA ASN A 46 2.15 -4.13 -4.76
C ASN A 46 1.79 -5.53 -4.22
N ALA A 47 2.75 -6.42 -4.13
CA ALA A 47 2.58 -7.79 -3.67
C ALA A 47 1.97 -7.86 -2.25
N GLY A 48 1.03 -8.79 -2.03
CA GLY A 48 0.38 -9.01 -0.75
C GLY A 48 -0.46 -7.83 -0.28
N SER A 49 -1.12 -7.11 -1.19
CA SER A 49 -1.91 -5.92 -0.87
C SER A 49 -3.37 -6.09 -1.26
N THR A 50 -4.25 -5.40 -0.56
CA THR A 50 -5.69 -5.36 -0.83
C THR A 50 -6.18 -3.92 -0.86
N ILE A 51 -6.94 -3.59 -1.91
CA ILE A 51 -7.63 -2.31 -2.03
C ILE A 51 -9.14 -2.57 -2.16
N THR A 52 -9.94 -1.82 -1.39
CA THR A 52 -11.40 -1.86 -1.44
C THR A 52 -11.92 -0.47 -1.82
N TYR A 53 -12.85 -0.42 -2.77
CA TYR A 53 -13.45 0.82 -3.25
C TYR A 53 -14.88 0.59 -3.73
N PRO A 54 -15.76 1.60 -3.69
CA PRO A 54 -17.13 1.45 -4.19
C PRO A 54 -17.16 1.39 -5.73
N LYS A 55 -18.11 0.66 -6.29
CA LYS A 55 -18.37 0.62 -7.73
C LYS A 55 -18.60 2.00 -8.34
N THR A 56 -19.13 2.92 -7.55
CA THR A 56 -19.31 4.34 -7.91
C THR A 56 -19.02 5.19 -6.69
N PHE A 57 -18.14 6.17 -6.83
CA PHE A 57 -17.84 7.10 -5.75
C PHE A 57 -19.03 8.02 -5.44
N THR A 58 -19.18 8.42 -4.16
CA THR A 58 -20.21 9.37 -3.72
C THR A 58 -20.07 10.73 -4.41
N LYS A 59 -21.01 11.63 -4.20
CA LYS A 59 -20.90 13.01 -4.73
C LYS A 59 -19.87 13.86 -3.98
N GLU A 60 -19.64 13.55 -2.71
CA GLU A 60 -18.81 14.33 -1.78
C GLU A 60 -17.33 13.96 -1.84
N ASN A 61 -17.03 12.67 -2.02
CA ASN A 61 -15.65 12.19 -1.96
C ASN A 61 -15.43 10.89 -2.76
N ARG A 62 -14.15 10.50 -2.89
CA ARG A 62 -13.66 9.29 -3.53
C ARG A 62 -12.85 8.51 -2.49
N VAL A 63 -13.49 7.63 -1.74
CA VAL A 63 -12.84 6.88 -0.65
C VAL A 63 -12.43 5.49 -1.13
N VAL A 64 -11.21 5.10 -0.82
CA VAL A 64 -10.68 3.74 -0.96
C VAL A 64 -10.03 3.31 0.35
N THR A 65 -10.08 2.02 0.67
CA THR A 65 -9.38 1.44 1.82
C THR A 65 -8.20 0.62 1.32
N LEU A 66 -7.04 0.74 1.97
CA LEU A 66 -5.82 0.04 1.61
C LEU A 66 -5.25 -0.73 2.81
N ASP A 67 -5.00 -2.03 2.62
CA ASP A 67 -4.06 -2.82 3.42
C ASP A 67 -2.94 -3.30 2.48
N GLY A 68 -1.70 -2.93 2.76
CA GLY A 68 -0.57 -3.19 1.89
C GLY A 68 0.09 -1.96 1.31
N GLU A 69 0.60 -2.05 0.08
CA GLU A 69 1.29 -0.94 -0.59
C GLU A 69 0.69 -0.67 -1.96
N ALA A 70 0.41 0.61 -2.22
CA ALA A 70 -0.07 1.07 -3.51
C ALA A 70 0.52 2.42 -3.91
N TYR A 71 0.81 2.55 -5.21
CA TYR A 71 1.12 3.81 -5.85
C TYR A 71 -0.10 4.34 -6.56
N PHE A 72 -0.45 5.59 -6.29
CA PHE A 72 -1.63 6.26 -6.80
C PHE A 72 -1.24 7.37 -7.79
N SER A 73 -1.91 7.40 -8.95
CA SER A 73 -1.93 8.54 -9.86
C SER A 73 -3.37 9.04 -9.94
N VAL A 74 -3.72 9.94 -9.02
CA VAL A 74 -5.09 10.41 -8.84
C VAL A 74 -5.43 11.48 -9.84
N ARG A 75 -6.56 11.30 -10.55
CA ARG A 75 -7.12 12.31 -11.43
C ARG A 75 -7.51 13.57 -10.64
N LYS A 76 -7.13 14.73 -11.15
CA LYS A 76 -7.41 16.03 -10.52
C LYS A 76 -8.92 16.32 -10.49
N ASP A 77 -9.42 16.60 -9.29
CA ASP A 77 -10.77 17.07 -9.04
C ASP A 77 -10.76 17.87 -7.73
N ASP A 78 -10.79 19.20 -7.85
CA ASP A 78 -10.68 20.12 -6.70
C ASP A 78 -11.99 20.17 -5.88
N ALA A 79 -13.12 19.73 -6.45
CA ALA A 79 -14.42 19.71 -5.78
C ALA A 79 -14.69 18.41 -5.02
N LYS A 80 -13.99 17.33 -5.38
CA LYS A 80 -14.25 15.98 -4.85
C LYS A 80 -12.97 15.31 -4.39
N PRO A 81 -12.61 15.42 -3.10
CA PRO A 81 -11.37 14.83 -2.56
C PRO A 81 -11.29 13.33 -2.77
N PHE A 82 -10.07 12.83 -3.00
CA PHE A 82 -9.72 11.41 -2.98
C PHE A 82 -9.07 11.09 -1.64
N ILE A 83 -9.54 10.03 -0.99
CA ILE A 83 -9.14 9.66 0.36
C ILE A 83 -8.71 8.20 0.36
N VAL A 84 -7.48 7.93 0.82
CA VAL A 84 -7.00 6.58 1.11
C VAL A 84 -7.07 6.36 2.61
N GLU A 85 -7.96 5.45 3.02
CA GLU A 85 -8.05 5.01 4.42
C GLU A 85 -7.14 3.80 4.65
N THR A 86 -6.37 3.84 5.70
CA THR A 86 -5.58 2.70 6.21
C THR A 86 -5.99 2.40 7.65
N SER A 87 -5.36 1.44 8.29
CA SER A 87 -5.67 1.06 9.67
C SER A 87 -5.54 2.23 10.67
N GLN A 88 -4.65 3.21 10.43
CA GLN A 88 -4.34 4.27 11.40
C GLN A 88 -4.18 5.67 10.76
N LEU A 89 -4.13 5.75 9.44
CA LEU A 89 -3.98 7.01 8.71
C LEU A 89 -5.09 7.18 7.69
N SER A 90 -5.46 8.44 7.46
CA SER A 90 -6.26 8.89 6.32
C SER A 90 -5.42 9.85 5.47
N VAL A 91 -5.29 9.55 4.18
CA VAL A 91 -4.49 10.31 3.22
C VAL A 91 -5.40 10.97 2.20
N LYS A 92 -5.52 12.30 2.24
CA LYS A 92 -6.43 13.09 1.42
C LYS A 92 -5.69 13.89 0.36
N VAL A 93 -6.19 13.81 -0.88
CA VAL A 93 -5.61 14.50 -2.03
C VAL A 93 -6.70 15.03 -2.97
N LEU A 94 -6.34 15.96 -3.88
CA LEU A 94 -7.26 16.47 -4.91
C LEU A 94 -6.85 16.06 -6.34
N GLY A 95 -5.57 15.72 -6.55
CA GLY A 95 -5.02 15.31 -7.85
C GLY A 95 -3.50 15.22 -7.73
N THR A 96 -3.01 14.04 -7.37
CA THR A 96 -1.68 13.87 -6.77
C THR A 96 -1.11 12.52 -7.18
N LYS A 97 0.22 12.44 -7.28
CA LYS A 97 0.94 11.17 -7.42
C LYS A 97 1.68 10.89 -6.12
N PHE A 98 1.40 9.76 -5.49
CA PHE A 98 1.94 9.40 -4.17
C PHE A 98 1.95 7.89 -3.96
N ASN A 99 2.77 7.43 -3.04
CA ASN A 99 2.82 6.05 -2.57
C ASN A 99 2.32 5.97 -1.13
N VAL A 100 1.55 4.94 -0.82
CA VAL A 100 1.18 4.58 0.56
C VAL A 100 1.61 3.15 0.80
N LYS A 101 2.37 2.91 1.88
CA LYS A 101 2.76 1.58 2.35
C LYS A 101 2.23 1.40 3.76
N ALA A 102 1.26 0.52 3.92
CA ALA A 102 0.48 0.33 5.15
C ALA A 102 0.15 -1.14 5.42
N TYR A 103 1.12 -2.05 5.23
CA TYR A 103 0.95 -3.46 5.57
C TYR A 103 0.66 -3.65 7.06
N ALA A 104 -0.29 -4.51 7.40
CA ALA A 104 -0.69 -4.75 8.79
C ALA A 104 0.49 -5.22 9.66
N ASN A 105 1.39 -6.03 9.11
CA ASN A 105 2.54 -6.62 9.80
C ASN A 105 3.82 -5.76 9.77
N ASP A 106 3.85 -4.62 9.09
CA ASP A 106 4.99 -3.68 9.14
C ASP A 106 4.88 -2.77 10.38
N ALA A 107 6.01 -2.37 10.95
CA ALA A 107 6.05 -1.50 12.13
C ALA A 107 5.56 -0.07 11.82
N ASN A 108 5.75 0.36 10.58
CA ASN A 108 5.47 1.72 10.15
C ASN A 108 4.42 1.76 9.03
N ILE A 109 3.71 2.90 8.95
CA ILE A 109 2.98 3.29 7.76
C ILE A 109 3.72 4.46 7.12
N THR A 110 3.96 4.41 5.81
CA THR A 110 4.62 5.51 5.10
C THR A 110 3.74 6.08 4.00
N THR A 111 3.79 7.40 3.84
CA THR A 111 3.15 8.11 2.73
C THR A 111 4.20 9.00 2.06
N THR A 112 4.49 8.77 0.78
CA THR A 112 5.51 9.50 0.02
C THR A 112 4.89 10.27 -1.12
N LEU A 113 5.12 11.58 -1.17
CA LEU A 113 4.57 12.46 -2.19
C LEU A 113 5.52 12.65 -3.37
N THR A 114 5.09 12.28 -4.57
CA THR A 114 5.84 12.50 -5.82
C THR A 114 5.49 13.85 -6.44
N SER A 115 4.21 14.18 -6.57
CA SER A 115 3.76 15.47 -7.14
C SER A 115 2.37 15.83 -6.64
N GLY A 116 2.11 17.14 -6.51
CA GLY A 116 0.85 17.68 -6.00
C GLY A 116 0.93 18.05 -4.52
N LYS A 117 -0.13 17.73 -3.77
CA LYS A 117 -0.24 18.00 -2.33
C LYS A 117 -0.95 16.83 -1.65
N VAL A 118 -0.46 16.42 -0.50
CA VAL A 118 -1.05 15.40 0.37
C VAL A 118 -1.33 15.98 1.73
N GLU A 119 -2.51 15.69 2.28
CA GLU A 119 -2.85 15.90 3.68
C GLU A 119 -3.00 14.54 4.36
N VAL A 120 -2.22 14.29 5.40
CA VAL A 120 -2.26 13.06 6.20
C VAL A 120 -2.87 13.36 7.56
N SER A 121 -3.92 12.64 7.91
CA SER A 121 -4.60 12.74 9.20
C SER A 121 -4.44 11.46 10.00
N THR A 122 -4.32 11.60 11.31
CA THR A 122 -4.36 10.52 12.31
C THR A 122 -5.46 10.81 13.32
N GLN A 123 -5.83 9.82 14.12
CA GLN A 123 -6.83 10.03 15.19
C GLN A 123 -6.32 10.91 16.33
N SER A 124 -5.00 10.99 16.53
CA SER A 124 -4.39 11.56 17.74
C SER A 124 -3.62 12.86 17.51
N ARG A 125 -3.38 13.28 16.26
CA ARG A 125 -2.55 14.45 15.95
C ARG A 125 -3.20 15.34 14.89
N PRO A 126 -2.88 16.64 14.85
CA PRO A 126 -3.31 17.54 13.79
C PRO A 126 -2.85 17.04 12.41
N PRO A 127 -3.64 17.29 11.34
CA PRO A 127 -3.28 16.92 9.98
C PRO A 127 -1.90 17.48 9.57
N GLN A 128 -1.13 16.67 8.88
CA GLN A 128 0.18 17.04 8.32
C GLN A 128 0.06 17.20 6.81
N THR A 129 0.74 18.22 6.27
CA THR A 129 0.79 18.43 4.82
C THR A 129 2.17 18.08 4.30
N LEU A 130 2.23 17.26 3.24
CA LEU A 130 3.47 16.93 2.54
C LEU A 130 3.64 17.79 1.29
N LYS A 131 4.90 18.12 1.00
CA LYS A 131 5.40 18.70 -0.25
C LYS A 131 6.02 17.60 -1.12
N PRO A 132 6.16 17.81 -2.43
CA PRO A 132 6.88 16.88 -3.29
C PRO A 132 8.25 16.51 -2.75
N ASN A 133 8.60 15.22 -2.85
CA ASN A 133 9.81 14.60 -2.29
C ASN A 133 9.85 14.52 -0.75
N GLU A 134 8.71 14.70 -0.09
CA GLU A 134 8.60 14.40 1.33
C GLU A 134 7.90 13.05 1.56
N GLN A 135 8.36 12.36 2.60
CA GLN A 135 7.77 11.14 3.14
C GLN A 135 7.40 11.36 4.60
N LEU A 136 6.17 11.01 4.93
CA LEU A 136 5.72 10.87 6.31
C LEU A 136 5.86 9.40 6.69
N THR A 137 6.54 9.15 7.82
CA THR A 137 6.61 7.85 8.48
C THR A 137 5.85 7.93 9.80
N TYR A 138 4.89 7.03 9.97
CA TYR A 138 4.09 6.89 11.18
C TYR A 138 4.47 5.58 11.86
N ASP A 139 5.00 5.64 13.08
CA ASP A 139 5.29 4.47 13.92
C ASP A 139 3.99 3.99 14.59
N LYS A 140 3.61 2.75 14.34
CA LYS A 140 2.35 2.19 14.84
C LYS A 140 2.36 1.94 16.35
N SER A 141 3.53 1.75 16.95
CA SER A 141 3.68 1.43 18.37
C SER A 141 3.68 2.68 19.24
N THR A 142 4.31 3.76 18.78
CA THR A 142 4.45 5.02 19.53
C THR A 142 3.47 6.10 19.09
N SER A 143 2.85 5.93 17.90
CA SER A 143 2.07 6.96 17.22
C SER A 143 2.89 8.20 16.86
N ASP A 144 4.21 8.08 16.74
CA ASP A 144 5.08 9.17 16.34
C ASP A 144 5.04 9.36 14.82
N ILE A 145 5.23 10.63 14.43
CA ILE A 145 5.29 11.05 13.04
C ILE A 145 6.64 11.69 12.78
N GLU A 146 7.32 11.21 11.75
CA GLU A 146 8.52 11.81 11.20
C GLU A 146 8.27 12.21 9.74
N ILE A 147 8.70 13.41 9.35
CA ILE A 147 8.68 13.85 7.95
C ILE A 147 10.11 14.07 7.50
N SER A 148 10.48 13.40 6.42
CA SER A 148 11.83 13.46 5.85
C SER A 148 11.79 13.70 4.34
N THR A 149 12.87 14.24 3.79
CA THR A 149 13.04 14.36 2.33
C THR A 149 13.60 13.07 1.77
N VAL A 150 12.99 12.56 0.69
CA VAL A 150 13.35 11.30 0.05
C VAL A 150 13.48 11.47 -1.47
N ASP A 151 14.22 10.56 -2.11
CA ASP A 151 14.19 10.43 -3.57
C ASP A 151 12.95 9.61 -3.98
N THR A 152 11.97 10.30 -4.57
CA THR A 152 10.72 9.65 -5.01
C THR A 152 10.91 8.72 -6.21
N VAL A 153 12.01 8.82 -6.95
CA VAL A 153 12.37 7.84 -7.99
C VAL A 153 12.69 6.50 -7.36
N ASP A 154 13.41 6.51 -6.24
CA ASP A 154 13.73 5.31 -5.47
C ASP A 154 12.48 4.70 -4.84
N THR A 155 11.64 5.50 -4.19
CA THR A 155 10.43 5.03 -3.51
C THR A 155 9.43 4.36 -4.47
N ASN A 156 9.32 4.86 -5.70
CA ASN A 156 8.39 4.34 -6.70
C ASN A 156 9.04 3.33 -7.65
N SER A 157 10.28 2.93 -7.39
CA SER A 157 11.07 2.02 -8.24
C SER A 157 10.42 0.64 -8.39
N TRP A 158 9.69 0.20 -7.37
CA TRP A 158 8.99 -1.08 -7.35
C TRP A 158 7.93 -1.20 -8.46
N VAL A 159 7.27 -0.09 -8.86
CA VAL A 159 6.34 -0.05 -10.00
C VAL A 159 7.03 -0.45 -11.32
N LYS A 160 8.36 -0.28 -11.39
CA LYS A 160 9.21 -0.66 -12.52
C LYS A 160 9.98 -1.96 -12.29
N GLY A 161 9.60 -2.74 -11.27
CA GLY A 161 10.22 -4.02 -10.94
C GLY A 161 11.51 -3.93 -10.12
N LYS A 162 12.05 -2.74 -9.84
CA LYS A 162 13.28 -2.55 -9.07
C LYS A 162 13.02 -2.65 -7.57
N ILE A 163 14.03 -3.03 -6.79
CA ILE A 163 13.96 -3.08 -5.34
C ILE A 163 15.03 -2.14 -4.76
N ILE A 164 14.57 -1.15 -4.01
CA ILE A 164 15.45 -0.17 -3.38
C ILE A 164 15.09 -0.07 -1.90
N PHE A 165 16.09 -0.28 -1.09
CA PHE A 165 16.03 -0.08 0.36
C PHE A 165 16.80 1.19 0.70
N THR A 166 16.17 2.12 1.40
CA THR A 166 16.80 3.35 1.87
C THR A 166 16.57 3.47 3.37
N ASN A 167 17.64 3.45 4.15
CA ASN A 167 17.58 3.53 5.61
C ASN A 167 16.67 2.48 6.26
N ALA A 168 16.64 1.25 5.67
CA ALA A 168 15.77 0.17 6.09
C ALA A 168 16.42 -0.75 7.13
N THR A 169 15.63 -1.32 8.03
CA THR A 169 16.08 -2.40 8.92
C THR A 169 16.20 -3.72 8.17
N ALA A 170 16.93 -4.70 8.72
CA ALA A 170 16.98 -6.04 8.19
C ALA A 170 15.58 -6.68 8.11
N GLU A 171 14.75 -6.48 9.12
CA GLU A 171 13.36 -6.94 9.17
C GLU A 171 12.51 -6.39 8.02
N GLU A 172 12.59 -5.08 7.75
CA GLU A 172 11.89 -4.44 6.63
C GLU A 172 12.37 -4.99 5.28
N ILE A 173 13.67 -5.27 5.15
CA ILE A 173 14.26 -5.90 3.97
C ILE A 173 13.68 -7.32 3.78
N PHE A 174 13.74 -8.16 4.81
CA PHE A 174 13.26 -9.54 4.73
C PHE A 174 11.78 -9.61 4.40
N ARG A 175 10.92 -8.86 5.08
CA ARG A 175 9.48 -8.81 4.77
C ARG A 175 9.18 -8.34 3.34
N THR A 176 9.98 -7.42 2.80
CA THR A 176 9.82 -6.97 1.42
C THR A 176 10.19 -8.08 0.44
N LEU A 177 11.27 -8.83 0.71
CA LEU A 177 11.67 -9.98 -0.11
C LEU A 177 10.65 -11.12 -0.01
N GLU A 178 10.13 -11.42 1.19
CA GLU A 178 9.07 -12.42 1.37
C GLU A 178 7.86 -12.11 0.49
N ARG A 179 7.37 -10.87 0.54
CA ARG A 179 6.23 -10.44 -0.28
C ARG A 179 6.55 -10.48 -1.78
N ARG A 180 7.75 -10.05 -2.17
CA ARG A 180 8.14 -9.94 -3.59
C ARG A 180 8.35 -11.27 -4.26
N TYR A 181 8.89 -12.27 -3.53
CA TYR A 181 9.30 -13.57 -4.08
C TYR A 181 8.44 -14.74 -3.60
N ASP A 182 7.36 -14.46 -2.86
CA ASP A 182 6.46 -15.48 -2.29
C ASP A 182 7.26 -16.56 -1.53
N THR A 183 8.11 -16.13 -0.63
CA THR A 183 8.98 -16.98 0.17
C THR A 183 8.83 -16.70 1.67
N VAL A 184 9.29 -17.61 2.51
CA VAL A 184 9.35 -17.42 3.97
C VAL A 184 10.80 -17.25 4.39
N ILE A 185 11.14 -16.16 5.03
CA ILE A 185 12.49 -15.92 5.56
C ILE A 185 12.47 -16.12 7.08
N ASP A 186 13.01 -17.26 7.51
CA ASP A 186 13.14 -17.61 8.92
C ASP A 186 14.50 -17.16 9.44
N HIS A 187 14.49 -16.22 10.36
CA HIS A 187 15.69 -15.74 11.02
C HIS A 187 15.56 -15.94 12.54
N SER A 188 16.32 -16.87 13.08
CA SER A 188 16.44 -17.13 14.51
C SER A 188 17.31 -16.08 15.24
N THR A 189 17.93 -15.18 14.48
CA THR A 189 18.91 -14.22 14.98
C THR A 189 18.26 -12.86 15.09
N ASP A 190 18.39 -12.25 16.26
CA ASP A 190 18.00 -10.86 16.48
C ASP A 190 18.93 -9.93 15.70
N PHE A 191 18.42 -9.36 14.61
CA PHE A 191 19.10 -8.27 13.91
C PHE A 191 18.80 -6.97 14.64
N SER A 192 19.86 -6.23 14.98
CA SER A 192 19.70 -4.96 15.70
C SER A 192 18.73 -4.04 14.98
N ALA A 193 17.61 -3.72 15.64
CA ALA A 193 16.59 -2.81 15.12
C ALA A 193 17.13 -1.39 14.86
N SER A 194 18.28 -1.03 15.44
CA SER A 194 18.92 0.28 15.25
C SER A 194 19.81 0.33 14.00
N ARG A 195 20.23 -0.81 13.46
CA ARG A 195 21.01 -0.83 12.22
C ARG A 195 20.14 -0.59 11.02
N ARG A 196 20.60 0.30 10.14
CA ARG A 196 19.91 0.69 8.92
C ARG A 196 20.80 0.45 7.71
N TYR A 197 20.18 0.04 6.61
CA TYR A 197 20.87 -0.34 5.38
C TYR A 197 20.27 0.40 4.19
N THR A 198 21.13 0.80 3.25
CA THR A 198 20.72 1.35 1.95
C THR A 198 21.32 0.49 0.86
N VAL A 199 20.47 -0.19 0.09
CA VAL A 199 20.85 -1.12 -0.98
C VAL A 199 19.92 -0.93 -2.16
N LYS A 200 20.47 -0.91 -3.39
CA LYS A 200 19.71 -0.74 -4.62
C LYS A 200 19.93 -1.92 -5.55
N PHE A 201 18.86 -2.63 -5.87
CA PHE A 201 18.82 -3.70 -6.86
C PHE A 201 18.13 -3.16 -8.13
N LEU A 202 18.93 -2.94 -9.18
CA LEU A 202 18.52 -2.18 -10.38
C LEU A 202 18.53 -3.00 -11.67
N LYS A 203 19.04 -4.25 -11.63
CA LYS A 203 19.37 -5.08 -12.80
C LYS A 203 18.68 -6.42 -12.78
N ASP A 204 17.43 -6.50 -12.42
CA ASP A 204 16.67 -7.77 -12.40
C ASP A 204 17.38 -8.90 -11.63
N GLU A 205 18.13 -8.54 -10.57
CA GLU A 205 18.79 -9.49 -9.69
C GLU A 205 17.76 -10.49 -9.15
N ASN A 206 18.08 -11.77 -9.20
CA ASN A 206 17.24 -12.80 -8.61
C ASN A 206 17.39 -12.85 -7.09
N LEU A 207 16.50 -13.58 -6.41
CA LEU A 207 16.48 -13.64 -4.94
C LEU A 207 17.81 -14.14 -4.34
N ASP A 208 18.45 -15.14 -4.97
CA ASP A 208 19.71 -15.73 -4.49
C ASP A 208 20.85 -14.70 -4.57
N GLU A 209 20.95 -13.97 -5.68
CA GLU A 209 21.92 -12.87 -5.84
C GLU A 209 21.69 -11.76 -4.80
N MET A 210 20.44 -11.38 -4.55
CA MET A 210 20.10 -10.39 -3.53
C MET A 210 20.47 -10.86 -2.12
N LEU A 211 20.17 -12.12 -1.79
CA LEU A 211 20.50 -12.70 -0.48
C LEU A 211 22.00 -12.79 -0.25
N ASN A 212 22.79 -13.12 -1.28
CA ASN A 212 24.25 -13.12 -1.20
C ASN A 212 24.79 -11.71 -0.91
N ILE A 213 24.34 -10.70 -1.66
CA ILE A 213 24.73 -9.29 -1.44
C ILE A 213 24.30 -8.81 -0.04
N LEU A 214 23.07 -9.13 0.37
CA LEU A 214 22.57 -8.75 1.70
C LEU A 214 23.32 -9.50 2.81
N GLY A 215 23.68 -10.77 2.60
CA GLY A 215 24.50 -11.54 3.53
C GLY A 215 25.85 -10.88 3.81
N ASP A 216 26.52 -10.40 2.77
CA ASP A 216 27.80 -9.67 2.89
C ASP A 216 27.61 -8.33 3.62
N ILE A 217 26.53 -7.60 3.36
CA ILE A 217 26.28 -6.26 3.93
C ILE A 217 25.78 -6.34 5.39
N ILE A 218 24.84 -7.22 5.66
CA ILE A 218 24.17 -7.33 6.97
C ILE A 218 24.97 -8.24 7.91
N GLY A 219 25.73 -9.19 7.37
CA GLY A 219 26.52 -10.15 8.11
C GLY A 219 25.71 -11.39 8.47
N PHE A 220 25.16 -12.10 7.48
CA PHE A 220 24.50 -13.40 7.67
C PHE A 220 24.86 -14.39 6.57
N SER A 221 24.67 -15.67 6.86
CA SER A 221 24.63 -16.76 5.90
C SER A 221 23.21 -17.28 5.76
N TYR A 222 22.88 -17.93 4.66
CA TYR A 222 21.56 -18.50 4.49
C TYR A 222 21.64 -19.89 3.83
N ARG A 223 20.57 -20.65 4.00
CA ARG A 223 20.29 -21.87 3.24
C ARG A 223 18.83 -21.86 2.78
N GLN A 224 18.60 -22.35 1.59
CA GLN A 224 17.26 -22.50 1.04
C GLN A 224 16.78 -23.96 1.19
N SER A 225 15.53 -24.12 1.60
CA SER A 225 14.85 -25.42 1.68
C SER A 225 13.43 -25.25 1.13
N GLY A 226 13.24 -25.59 -0.15
CA GLY A 226 12.00 -25.35 -0.86
C GLY A 226 11.69 -23.86 -0.95
N ASN A 227 10.51 -23.46 -0.43
CA ASN A 227 10.07 -22.04 -0.36
C ASN A 227 10.56 -21.32 0.90
N LYS A 228 11.38 -21.97 1.74
CA LYS A 228 11.87 -21.41 2.99
C LYS A 228 13.35 -21.08 2.91
N ILE A 229 13.70 -19.86 3.32
CA ILE A 229 15.07 -19.38 3.49
C ILE A 229 15.34 -19.31 4.99
N ILE A 230 16.41 -19.98 5.42
CA ILE A 230 16.82 -20.00 6.82
C ILE A 230 18.09 -19.18 6.93
N ILE A 231 18.01 -18.07 7.65
CA ILE A 231 19.12 -17.16 7.91
C ILE A 231 19.83 -17.55 9.20
N THR A 232 21.16 -17.60 9.13
CA THR A 232 22.04 -17.86 10.28
C THR A 232 23.12 -16.78 10.33
N LYS A 233 23.56 -16.43 11.54
CA LYS A 233 24.65 -15.46 11.75
C LYS A 233 25.95 -16.16 11.92
#